data_70cf692ca4398877d979a2665dff7feb
#
_entry.id   70cf692ca4398877d979a2665dff7feb
#
_cell.length_a   1.000
_cell.length_b   1.000
_cell.length_c   1.000
_cell.angle_alpha   90.00
_cell.angle_beta   90.00
_cell.angle_gamma   90.00
#
_symmetry.space_group_name_H-M   'P 1'
#
loop_
_entity.id
_entity.type
_entity.pdbx_description
1 polymer ?
#
loop_
_entity_poly.entity_id
_entity_poly.type
_entity_poly.pdbx_seq_one_letter_code
_entity_poly.pdbx_strand_id
1 'polypeptide(L)'
;MERNPYPTDLTDAQWKLIEPFLPPPLPGGRPRKTDLREVLNALLYLVRSGCQWRMIPHEFPPWKTCYNYYRAWIDNGTWDELAASLRMDIRCQAGRHELPKVAAIDSQSVKTTEQGGEERGYDGGKKVSGRKRHLLVDSLGMLLAVLVTSAAVDDAHAAPELFARAESEAFPRLRTIYADQKYHNYDLYQWVEANTDYRLHIVNRPPQQRGFVLLPQRWVAERTFAWLGRSRRLSKDCEKLITTSEAMIKIAMLHVMVRRLATATPAPEFSYQAKLAA
;
A
#
# COMPACT_ATOMS: atom_id res chain seq x y z
N MET A 1 10.77 27.15 -17.59
CA MET A 1 9.79 27.76 -16.64
C MET A 1 9.54 26.73 -15.57
N GLU A 2 9.77 27.10 -14.31
CA GLU A 2 9.33 26.29 -13.18
C GLU A 2 7.79 26.34 -13.12
N ARG A 3 7.15 25.18 -13.09
CA ARG A 3 5.71 25.09 -12.93
C ARG A 3 5.32 25.37 -11.48
N ASN A 4 4.09 25.81 -11.26
CA ASN A 4 3.54 25.90 -9.92
C ASN A 4 3.41 24.49 -9.29
N PRO A 5 3.81 24.30 -8.03
CA PRO A 5 3.75 23.00 -7.38
C PRO A 5 2.30 22.56 -7.11
N TYR A 6 2.02 21.27 -7.33
CA TYR A 6 0.81 20.63 -6.89
C TYR A 6 0.93 20.16 -5.43
N PRO A 7 -0.17 20.06 -4.66
CA PRO A 7 -0.13 19.55 -3.29
C PRO A 7 0.38 18.10 -3.16
N THR A 8 0.55 17.42 -4.28
CA THR A 8 1.09 16.06 -4.38
C THR A 8 2.58 16.00 -4.63
N ASP A 9 3.21 17.13 -4.96
CA ASP A 9 4.62 17.15 -5.30
C ASP A 9 5.50 16.84 -4.10
N LEU A 10 6.60 16.19 -4.40
CA LEU A 10 7.63 15.88 -3.40
C LEU A 10 8.37 17.14 -3.02
N THR A 11 8.50 17.39 -1.72
CA THR A 11 9.43 18.38 -1.20
C THR A 11 10.88 17.90 -1.41
N ASP A 12 11.86 18.80 -1.28
CA ASP A 12 13.27 18.42 -1.42
C ASP A 12 13.68 17.37 -0.36
N ALA A 13 13.14 17.48 0.85
CA ALA A 13 13.39 16.51 1.90
C ALA A 13 12.81 15.12 1.54
N GLN A 14 11.62 15.07 0.95
CA GLN A 14 10.98 13.83 0.51
C GLN A 14 11.70 13.24 -0.72
N TRP A 15 12.15 14.08 -1.64
CA TRP A 15 12.92 13.65 -2.80
C TRP A 15 14.22 12.95 -2.40
N LYS A 16 14.97 13.52 -1.46
CA LYS A 16 16.21 12.95 -0.93
C LYS A 16 16.05 11.55 -0.33
N LEU A 17 14.86 11.20 0.14
CA LEU A 17 14.56 9.85 0.64
C LEU A 17 14.35 8.83 -0.48
N ILE A 18 13.97 9.26 -1.67
CA ILE A 18 13.62 8.40 -2.80
C ILE A 18 14.76 8.28 -3.82
N GLU A 19 15.41 9.40 -4.12
CA GLU A 19 16.40 9.52 -5.19
C GLU A 19 17.46 8.41 -5.20
N PRO A 20 18.04 8.00 -4.05
CA PRO A 20 19.09 6.97 -4.01
C PRO A 20 18.65 5.59 -4.50
N PHE A 21 17.35 5.30 -4.49
CA PHE A 21 16.78 4.00 -4.87
C PHE A 21 16.32 3.96 -6.33
N LEU A 22 16.34 5.09 -7.02
CA LEU A 22 15.93 5.12 -8.42
C LEU A 22 17.05 4.58 -9.31
N PRO A 23 16.71 3.75 -10.33
CA PRO A 23 17.70 3.18 -11.22
C PRO A 23 18.55 4.26 -11.89
N PRO A 24 19.89 4.09 -11.92
CA PRO A 24 20.79 4.99 -12.64
C PRO A 24 20.48 4.98 -14.14
N PRO A 25 20.98 5.94 -14.92
CA PRO A 25 20.93 5.87 -16.38
C PRO A 25 21.60 4.59 -16.87
N LEU A 26 20.98 3.93 -17.84
CA LEU A 26 21.61 2.77 -18.49
C LEU A 26 22.90 3.21 -19.21
N PRO A 27 23.96 2.37 -19.16
CA PRO A 27 25.18 2.64 -19.88
C PRO A 27 24.93 2.55 -21.40
N GLY A 28 25.49 3.48 -22.14
CA GLY A 28 25.32 3.56 -23.60
C GLY A 28 24.02 4.24 -24.03
N GLY A 29 23.91 4.52 -25.33
CA GLY A 29 22.75 5.15 -25.93
C GLY A 29 22.61 6.66 -25.62
N ARG A 30 21.39 7.19 -25.83
CA ARG A 30 21.11 8.62 -25.60
C ARG A 30 21.02 8.92 -24.11
N PRO A 31 21.76 9.90 -23.57
CA PRO A 31 21.67 10.28 -22.16
C PRO A 31 20.23 10.59 -21.73
N ARG A 32 19.88 10.15 -20.52
CA ARG A 32 18.58 10.45 -19.91
C ARG A 32 18.45 11.96 -19.69
N LYS A 33 17.44 12.57 -20.33
CA LYS A 33 17.07 13.98 -20.16
C LYS A 33 15.84 14.16 -19.25
N THR A 34 15.15 13.06 -18.93
CA THR A 34 13.93 13.08 -18.13
C THR A 34 14.26 13.28 -16.66
N ASP A 35 13.64 14.28 -16.05
CA ASP A 35 13.68 14.48 -14.62
C ASP A 35 12.80 13.42 -13.93
N LEU A 36 13.42 12.54 -13.14
CA LEU A 36 12.71 11.46 -12.45
C LEU A 36 11.85 11.97 -11.28
N ARG A 37 12.21 13.12 -10.69
CA ARG A 37 11.37 13.76 -9.67
C ARG A 37 10.04 14.18 -10.28
N GLU A 38 10.06 14.78 -11.46
CA GLU A 38 8.85 15.17 -12.17
C GLU A 38 8.03 13.97 -12.66
N VAL A 39 8.68 12.86 -13.02
CA VAL A 39 7.96 11.59 -13.29
C VAL A 39 7.23 11.11 -12.05
N LEU A 40 7.89 11.08 -10.90
CA LEU A 40 7.27 10.68 -9.63
C LEU A 40 6.13 11.63 -9.23
N ASN A 41 6.34 12.94 -9.35
CA ASN A 41 5.30 13.94 -9.09
C ASN A 41 4.06 13.69 -9.96
N ALA A 42 4.24 13.38 -11.24
CA ALA A 42 3.14 13.01 -12.15
C ALA A 42 2.42 11.74 -11.69
N LEU A 43 3.14 10.72 -11.23
CA LEU A 43 2.54 9.48 -10.73
C LEU A 43 1.78 9.70 -9.41
N LEU A 44 2.33 10.49 -8.50
CA LEU A 44 1.65 10.86 -7.25
C LEU A 44 0.39 11.68 -7.53
N TYR A 45 0.45 12.61 -8.50
CA TYR A 45 -0.70 13.36 -8.98
C TYR A 45 -1.76 12.44 -9.57
N LEU A 46 -1.38 11.51 -10.46
CA LEU A 46 -2.27 10.52 -11.08
C LEU A 46 -3.01 9.70 -10.00
N VAL A 47 -2.28 9.16 -9.04
CA VAL A 47 -2.85 8.32 -7.97
C VAL A 47 -3.78 9.15 -7.09
N ARG A 48 -3.39 10.36 -6.73
CA ARG A 48 -4.17 11.22 -5.84
C ARG A 48 -5.42 11.78 -6.49
N SER A 49 -5.31 12.29 -7.72
CA SER A 49 -6.42 12.91 -8.46
C SER A 49 -7.37 11.86 -9.09
N GLY A 50 -6.84 10.68 -9.43
CA GLY A 50 -7.57 9.63 -10.14
C GLY A 50 -7.77 9.92 -11.62
N CYS A 51 -7.04 10.88 -12.20
CA CYS A 51 -7.16 11.20 -13.62
C CYS A 51 -6.73 10.03 -14.51
N GLN A 52 -7.14 10.07 -15.77
CA GLN A 52 -6.67 9.13 -16.79
C GLN A 52 -5.22 9.46 -17.17
N TRP A 53 -4.45 8.47 -17.64
CA TRP A 53 -3.06 8.65 -18.07
C TRP A 53 -2.90 9.80 -19.07
N ARG A 54 -3.79 9.90 -20.06
CA ARG A 54 -3.77 10.95 -21.10
C ARG A 54 -4.21 12.32 -20.57
N MET A 55 -4.73 12.39 -19.35
CA MET A 55 -5.17 13.61 -18.69
C MET A 55 -4.17 14.11 -17.64
N ILE A 56 -2.98 13.52 -17.58
CA ILE A 56 -1.89 14.08 -16.79
C ILE A 56 -1.58 15.49 -17.34
N PRO A 57 -1.53 16.53 -16.46
CA PRO A 57 -1.24 17.91 -16.89
C PRO A 57 0.02 18.03 -17.74
N HIS A 58 -0.01 18.92 -18.72
CA HIS A 58 1.08 19.09 -19.71
C HIS A 58 2.37 19.65 -19.12
N GLU A 59 2.31 20.21 -17.90
CA GLU A 59 3.47 20.69 -17.16
C GLU A 59 4.36 19.56 -16.65
N PHE A 60 3.81 18.35 -16.51
CA PHE A 60 4.57 17.14 -16.21
C PHE A 60 5.23 16.57 -17.48
N PRO A 61 6.18 15.64 -17.34
CA PRO A 61 6.67 14.90 -18.50
C PRO A 61 5.52 14.22 -19.27
N PRO A 62 5.63 14.02 -20.58
CA PRO A 62 4.58 13.39 -21.37
C PRO A 62 4.05 12.11 -20.71
N TRP A 63 2.74 11.93 -20.66
CA TRP A 63 2.11 10.81 -19.99
C TRP A 63 2.69 9.43 -20.39
N LYS A 64 3.07 9.28 -21.66
CA LYS A 64 3.70 8.05 -22.16
C LYS A 64 5.08 7.81 -21.55
N THR A 65 5.85 8.85 -21.31
CA THR A 65 7.13 8.78 -20.60
C THR A 65 6.89 8.36 -19.14
N CYS A 66 5.95 8.99 -18.44
CA CYS A 66 5.59 8.61 -17.06
C CYS A 66 5.10 7.15 -16.99
N TYR A 67 4.29 6.71 -17.96
CA TYR A 67 3.81 5.34 -18.04
C TYR A 67 4.95 4.33 -18.27
N ASN A 68 5.92 4.66 -19.13
CA ASN A 68 7.07 3.78 -19.39
C ASN A 68 7.93 3.60 -18.13
N TYR A 69 8.22 4.68 -17.39
CA TYR A 69 8.92 4.58 -16.10
C TYR A 69 8.12 3.80 -15.07
N TYR A 70 6.81 4.07 -14.97
CA TYR A 70 5.92 3.31 -14.10
C TYR A 70 6.00 1.80 -14.36
N ARG A 71 5.93 1.40 -15.64
CA ARG A 71 6.05 -0.01 -16.04
C ARG A 71 7.44 -0.58 -15.75
N ALA A 72 8.49 0.13 -16.14
CA ALA A 72 9.87 -0.30 -15.90
C ALA A 72 10.14 -0.52 -14.40
N TRP A 73 9.59 0.34 -13.53
CA TRP A 73 9.75 0.22 -12.08
C TRP A 73 8.89 -0.87 -11.44
N ILE A 74 7.85 -1.37 -12.13
CA ILE A 74 7.17 -2.62 -11.76
C ILE A 74 8.08 -3.80 -12.11
N ASP A 75 8.56 -3.82 -13.36
CA ASP A 75 9.25 -4.98 -13.93
C ASP A 75 10.62 -5.23 -13.25
N ASN A 76 11.29 -4.19 -12.77
CA ASN A 76 12.59 -4.27 -12.09
C ASN A 76 12.54 -4.21 -10.55
N GLY A 77 11.34 -4.20 -9.94
CA GLY A 77 11.18 -4.22 -8.48
C GLY A 77 11.43 -2.91 -7.74
N THR A 78 11.68 -1.78 -8.43
CA THR A 78 11.97 -0.48 -7.79
C THR A 78 10.90 -0.06 -6.76
N TRP A 79 9.61 -0.36 -7.03
CA TRP A 79 8.55 -0.02 -6.07
C TRP A 79 8.65 -0.80 -4.76
N ASP A 80 9.11 -2.04 -4.82
CA ASP A 80 9.26 -2.90 -3.64
C ASP A 80 10.48 -2.49 -2.82
N GLU A 81 11.61 -2.19 -3.47
CA GLU A 81 12.80 -1.66 -2.82
C GLU A 81 12.54 -0.33 -2.10
N LEU A 82 11.87 0.61 -2.77
CA LEU A 82 11.46 1.88 -2.18
C LEU A 82 10.55 1.68 -0.96
N ALA A 83 9.54 0.83 -1.09
CA ALA A 83 8.61 0.54 0.00
C ALA A 83 9.33 -0.11 1.20
N ALA A 84 10.25 -1.03 0.95
CA ALA A 84 11.04 -1.70 1.98
C ALA A 84 11.93 -0.72 2.75
N SER A 85 12.70 0.11 2.04
CA SER A 85 13.59 1.10 2.65
C SER A 85 12.83 2.12 3.50
N LEU A 86 11.81 2.77 2.94
CA LEU A 86 11.02 3.76 3.67
C LEU A 86 10.29 3.16 4.88
N ARG A 87 9.87 1.91 4.79
CA ARG A 87 9.29 1.18 5.93
C ARG A 87 10.31 1.03 7.06
N MET A 88 11.54 0.63 6.76
CA MET A 88 12.61 0.50 7.75
C MET A 88 12.88 1.85 8.44
N ASP A 89 13.00 2.93 7.68
CA ASP A 89 13.22 4.27 8.20
C ASP A 89 12.09 4.73 9.14
N ILE A 90 10.82 4.52 8.74
CA ILE A 90 9.65 4.85 9.57
C ILE A 90 9.69 4.06 10.88
N ARG A 91 10.07 2.80 10.83
CA ARG A 91 10.15 1.96 12.03
C ARG A 91 11.26 2.43 12.96
N CYS A 92 12.45 2.71 12.43
CA CYS A 92 13.57 3.25 13.19
C CYS A 92 13.23 4.62 13.81
N GLN A 93 12.62 5.52 13.05
CA GLN A 93 12.16 6.82 13.55
C GLN A 93 11.12 6.69 14.67
N ALA A 94 10.29 5.65 14.65
CA ALA A 94 9.32 5.33 15.70
C ALA A 94 9.92 4.55 16.88
N GLY A 95 11.26 4.45 16.99
CA GLY A 95 11.95 3.71 18.05
C GLY A 95 11.72 2.19 18.00
N ARG A 96 11.41 1.65 16.81
CA ARG A 96 11.17 0.22 16.60
C ARG A 96 12.30 -0.39 15.79
N HIS A 97 12.47 -1.70 15.95
CA HIS A 97 13.39 -2.44 15.09
C HIS A 97 12.93 -2.34 13.62
N GLU A 98 13.86 -2.22 12.69
CA GLU A 98 13.63 -2.10 11.24
C GLU A 98 12.73 -3.19 10.68
N LEU A 99 12.94 -4.45 11.11
CA LEU A 99 12.14 -5.59 10.71
C LEU A 99 10.97 -5.83 11.68
N PRO A 100 9.74 -6.05 11.20
CA PRO A 100 8.58 -6.26 12.04
C PRO A 100 8.61 -7.65 12.70
N LYS A 101 8.09 -7.71 13.94
CA LYS A 101 7.81 -8.97 14.65
C LYS A 101 6.33 -9.38 14.53
N VAL A 102 5.49 -8.41 14.23
CA VAL A 102 4.04 -8.54 14.21
C VAL A 102 3.49 -7.89 12.96
N ALA A 103 2.53 -8.55 12.32
CA ALA A 103 1.78 -8.04 11.19
C ALA A 103 0.26 -8.18 11.41
N ALA A 104 -0.52 -7.51 10.57
CA ALA A 104 -1.95 -7.69 10.45
C ALA A 104 -2.32 -7.90 8.99
N ILE A 105 -3.25 -8.81 8.73
CA ILE A 105 -3.82 -9.08 7.41
C ILE A 105 -5.28 -8.64 7.37
N ASP A 106 -5.70 -8.05 6.27
CA ASP A 106 -7.10 -7.75 5.98
C ASP A 106 -7.33 -7.59 4.47
N SER A 107 -8.59 -7.60 4.04
CA SER A 107 -8.98 -7.47 2.65
C SER A 107 -10.04 -6.40 2.42
N GLN A 108 -9.97 -5.78 1.24
CA GLN A 108 -10.96 -4.83 0.77
C GLN A 108 -11.44 -5.19 -0.63
N SER A 109 -12.76 -5.40 -0.80
CA SER A 109 -13.36 -5.55 -2.12
C SER A 109 -13.65 -4.18 -2.73
N VAL A 110 -13.25 -3.99 -3.98
CA VAL A 110 -13.43 -2.74 -4.73
C VAL A 110 -14.05 -3.02 -6.08
N LYS A 111 -14.92 -2.11 -6.53
CA LYS A 111 -15.50 -2.19 -7.87
C LYS A 111 -14.42 -1.97 -8.93
N THR A 112 -14.46 -2.72 -10.01
CA THR A 112 -13.73 -2.41 -11.24
C THR A 112 -14.55 -1.48 -12.13
N THR A 113 -13.89 -0.89 -13.13
CA THR A 113 -14.59 -0.21 -14.23
C THR A 113 -15.16 -1.25 -15.21
N GLU A 114 -16.03 -0.81 -16.12
CA GLU A 114 -16.59 -1.69 -17.16
C GLU A 114 -15.52 -2.32 -18.07
N GLN A 115 -14.41 -1.59 -18.26
CA GLN A 115 -13.24 -2.06 -19.01
C GLN A 115 -12.24 -2.84 -18.13
N GLY A 116 -12.61 -3.19 -16.89
CA GLY A 116 -11.77 -3.95 -15.98
C GLY A 116 -11.28 -5.25 -16.60
N GLY A 117 -10.02 -5.65 -16.26
CA GLY A 117 -9.34 -6.80 -16.83
C GLY A 117 -9.97 -8.16 -16.48
N GLU A 118 -9.24 -9.22 -16.80
CA GLU A 118 -9.71 -10.62 -16.73
C GLU A 118 -10.01 -11.09 -15.29
N GLU A 119 -9.23 -10.66 -14.31
CA GLU A 119 -9.38 -11.02 -12.89
C GLU A 119 -10.52 -10.22 -12.22
N ARG A 120 -11.75 -10.60 -12.56
CA ARG A 120 -12.96 -9.97 -12.01
C ARG A 120 -13.90 -11.02 -11.46
N GLY A 121 -14.54 -10.73 -10.32
CA GLY A 121 -15.51 -11.61 -9.70
C GLY A 121 -16.50 -10.87 -8.80
N TYR A 122 -17.34 -11.63 -8.12
CA TYR A 122 -18.36 -11.08 -7.24
C TYR A 122 -18.15 -11.52 -5.79
N ASP A 123 -17.99 -10.55 -4.90
CA ASP A 123 -18.00 -10.77 -3.45
C ASP A 123 -19.46 -10.75 -2.96
N GLY A 124 -20.02 -11.94 -2.70
CA GLY A 124 -21.42 -12.09 -2.24
C GLY A 124 -21.66 -11.49 -0.85
N GLY A 125 -20.67 -11.49 0.02
CA GLY A 125 -20.76 -10.92 1.37
C GLY A 125 -20.82 -9.40 1.39
N LYS A 126 -20.02 -8.75 0.56
CA LYS A 126 -19.97 -7.28 0.43
C LYS A 126 -20.83 -6.74 -0.71
N LYS A 127 -21.40 -7.62 -1.55
CA LYS A 127 -22.19 -7.27 -2.75
C LYS A 127 -21.41 -6.37 -3.73
N VAL A 128 -20.13 -6.68 -3.95
CA VAL A 128 -19.23 -5.94 -4.81
C VAL A 128 -18.78 -6.81 -5.98
N SER A 129 -19.01 -6.33 -7.21
CA SER A 129 -18.43 -6.93 -8.43
C SER A 129 -17.13 -6.19 -8.77
N GLY A 130 -15.99 -6.91 -8.75
CA GLY A 130 -14.70 -6.30 -9.00
C GLY A 130 -13.52 -7.15 -8.56
N ARG A 131 -12.59 -6.53 -7.85
CA ARG A 131 -11.38 -7.14 -7.32
C ARG A 131 -11.31 -7.03 -5.80
N LYS A 132 -10.49 -7.87 -5.21
CA LYS A 132 -10.19 -7.85 -3.78
C LYS A 132 -8.71 -7.53 -3.59
N ARG A 133 -8.43 -6.57 -2.71
CA ARG A 133 -7.10 -6.15 -2.31
C ARG A 133 -6.79 -6.75 -0.96
N HIS A 134 -5.80 -7.61 -0.89
CA HIS A 134 -5.32 -8.20 0.35
C HIS A 134 -4.04 -7.48 0.75
N LEU A 135 -3.98 -7.01 1.98
CA LEU A 135 -2.82 -6.31 2.52
C LEU A 135 -2.28 -7.04 3.73
N LEU A 136 -0.97 -7.23 3.76
CA LEU A 136 -0.22 -7.56 4.95
C LEU A 136 0.53 -6.30 5.37
N VAL A 137 0.29 -5.84 6.60
CA VAL A 137 0.89 -4.60 7.12
C VAL A 137 1.54 -4.82 8.47
N ASP A 138 2.57 -4.05 8.77
CA ASP A 138 3.20 -4.06 10.09
C ASP A 138 2.36 -3.33 11.15
N SER A 139 2.82 -3.34 12.41
CA SER A 139 2.15 -2.67 13.53
C SER A 139 2.04 -1.14 13.40
N LEU A 140 2.74 -0.52 12.46
CA LEU A 140 2.63 0.90 12.14
C LEU A 140 1.71 1.16 10.93
N GLY A 141 1.21 0.10 10.28
CA GLY A 141 0.36 0.16 9.09
C GLY A 141 1.15 0.29 7.79
N MET A 142 2.45 0.03 7.83
CA MET A 142 3.27 0.04 6.62
C MET A 142 3.15 -1.29 5.89
N LEU A 143 3.02 -1.22 4.56
CA LEU A 143 2.82 -2.38 3.71
C LEU A 143 4.01 -3.34 3.77
N LEU A 144 3.75 -4.62 4.03
CA LEU A 144 4.70 -5.73 3.92
C LEU A 144 4.50 -6.45 2.59
N ALA A 145 3.26 -6.75 2.25
CA ALA A 145 2.90 -7.33 0.97
C ALA A 145 1.51 -6.88 0.53
N VAL A 146 1.27 -6.93 -0.76
CA VAL A 146 -0.03 -6.69 -1.40
C VAL A 146 -0.29 -7.78 -2.44
N LEU A 147 -1.54 -8.24 -2.47
CA LEU A 147 -2.05 -9.15 -3.46
C LEU A 147 -3.42 -8.65 -3.93
N VAL A 148 -3.62 -8.62 -5.23
CA VAL A 148 -4.92 -8.29 -5.83
C VAL A 148 -5.45 -9.52 -6.54
N THR A 149 -6.68 -9.90 -6.21
CA THR A 149 -7.37 -11.07 -6.78
C THR A 149 -8.74 -10.67 -7.34
N SER A 150 -9.39 -11.61 -7.99
CA SER A 150 -10.83 -11.53 -8.22
C SER A 150 -11.59 -11.36 -6.89
N ALA A 151 -12.64 -10.55 -6.86
CA ALA A 151 -13.45 -10.36 -5.64
C ALA A 151 -14.15 -11.66 -5.18
N ALA A 152 -14.26 -12.66 -6.04
CA ALA A 152 -14.83 -13.96 -5.72
C ALA A 152 -13.90 -14.86 -4.88
N VAL A 153 -12.59 -14.58 -4.86
CA VAL A 153 -11.62 -15.37 -4.09
C VAL A 153 -11.84 -15.14 -2.59
N ASP A 154 -11.91 -16.23 -1.84
CA ASP A 154 -12.03 -16.17 -0.38
C ASP A 154 -10.76 -15.62 0.26
N ASP A 155 -10.93 -14.90 1.40
CA ASP A 155 -9.83 -14.23 2.08
C ASP A 155 -8.79 -15.23 2.61
N ALA A 156 -9.23 -16.37 3.16
CA ALA A 156 -8.34 -17.43 3.64
C ALA A 156 -7.61 -18.15 2.50
N HIS A 157 -8.25 -18.28 1.34
CA HIS A 157 -7.63 -18.89 0.15
C HIS A 157 -6.54 -18.03 -0.47
N ALA A 158 -6.67 -16.69 -0.40
CA ALA A 158 -5.66 -15.77 -0.91
C ALA A 158 -4.45 -15.61 0.04
N ALA A 159 -4.62 -15.94 1.32
CA ALA A 159 -3.59 -15.71 2.33
C ALA A 159 -2.26 -16.41 2.07
N PRO A 160 -2.19 -17.70 1.65
CA PRO A 160 -0.94 -18.36 1.33
C PRO A 160 -0.09 -17.61 0.29
N GLU A 161 -0.69 -17.16 -0.80
CA GLU A 161 0.02 -16.39 -1.82
C GLU A 161 0.52 -15.05 -1.29
N LEU A 162 -0.30 -14.33 -0.50
CA LEU A 162 0.12 -13.09 0.12
C LEU A 162 1.29 -13.29 1.09
N PHE A 163 1.29 -14.38 1.86
CA PHE A 163 2.36 -14.73 2.78
C PHE A 163 3.65 -15.10 2.04
N ALA A 164 3.56 -15.87 0.97
CA ALA A 164 4.72 -16.19 0.12
C ALA A 164 5.37 -14.95 -0.48
N ARG A 165 4.59 -13.92 -0.85
CA ARG A 165 5.12 -12.63 -1.29
C ARG A 165 5.86 -11.88 -0.16
N ALA A 166 5.39 -11.99 1.08
CA ALA A 166 6.05 -11.41 2.22
C ALA A 166 7.36 -12.16 2.57
N GLU A 167 7.38 -13.48 2.43
CA GLU A 167 8.58 -14.28 2.67
C GLU A 167 9.69 -13.98 1.66
N SER A 168 9.35 -13.71 0.41
CA SER A 168 10.31 -13.30 -0.62
C SER A 168 11.07 -12.01 -0.27
N GLU A 169 10.48 -11.16 0.58
CA GLU A 169 11.11 -9.95 1.13
C GLU A 169 11.91 -10.19 2.43
N ALA A 170 12.07 -11.44 2.88
CA ALA A 170 12.84 -11.83 4.05
C ALA A 170 12.45 -11.08 5.33
N PHE A 171 11.31 -11.45 5.94
CA PHE A 171 10.94 -10.98 7.28
C PHE A 171 11.32 -12.00 8.39
N PRO A 172 12.59 -12.24 8.65
CA PRO A 172 13.03 -13.32 9.55
C PRO A 172 12.59 -13.12 11.00
N ARG A 173 12.13 -11.92 11.34
CA ARG A 173 11.63 -11.59 12.68
C ARG A 173 10.12 -11.71 12.84
N LEU A 174 9.37 -11.91 11.77
CA LEU A 174 7.93 -12.04 11.84
C LEU A 174 7.58 -13.31 12.65
N ARG A 175 6.71 -13.16 13.64
CA ARG A 175 6.29 -14.23 14.55
C ARG A 175 4.78 -14.36 14.70
N THR A 176 4.05 -13.29 14.44
CA THR A 176 2.59 -13.27 14.64
C THR A 176 1.92 -12.44 13.56
N ILE A 177 0.90 -13.01 12.95
CA ILE A 177 -0.01 -12.29 12.04
C ILE A 177 -1.40 -12.29 12.66
N TYR A 178 -1.96 -11.10 12.86
CA TYR A 178 -3.32 -10.91 13.33
C TYR A 178 -4.29 -10.84 12.16
N ALA A 179 -5.38 -11.59 12.24
CA ALA A 179 -6.40 -11.69 11.21
C ALA A 179 -7.81 -11.64 11.79
N ASP A 180 -8.83 -11.39 10.98
CA ASP A 180 -10.22 -11.48 11.39
C ASP A 180 -10.77 -12.92 11.27
N GLN A 181 -12.04 -13.10 11.68
CA GLN A 181 -12.71 -14.40 11.65
C GLN A 181 -12.79 -15.04 10.26
N LYS A 182 -12.72 -14.29 9.17
CA LYS A 182 -12.74 -14.83 7.80
C LYS A 182 -11.51 -15.66 7.46
N TYR A 183 -10.41 -15.44 8.19
CA TYR A 183 -9.18 -16.24 8.05
C TYR A 183 -9.19 -17.47 8.96
N HIS A 184 -10.28 -17.72 9.71
CA HIS A 184 -10.44 -18.95 10.51
C HIS A 184 -10.75 -20.13 9.58
N ASN A 185 -9.71 -20.76 9.07
CA ASN A 185 -9.79 -21.85 8.11
C ASN A 185 -8.75 -22.91 8.44
N TYR A 186 -9.15 -24.18 8.46
CA TYR A 186 -8.29 -25.30 8.84
C TYR A 186 -7.11 -25.49 7.88
N ASP A 187 -7.37 -25.43 6.57
CA ASP A 187 -6.35 -25.62 5.55
C ASP A 187 -5.31 -24.49 5.61
N LEU A 188 -5.74 -23.25 5.91
CA LEU A 188 -4.85 -22.13 6.12
C LEU A 188 -3.94 -22.34 7.35
N TYR A 189 -4.46 -22.88 8.44
CA TYR A 189 -3.64 -23.18 9.62
C TYR A 189 -2.59 -24.24 9.31
N GLN A 190 -2.97 -25.31 8.63
CA GLN A 190 -2.03 -26.37 8.20
C GLN A 190 -0.95 -25.78 7.27
N TRP A 191 -1.35 -24.96 6.31
CA TRP A 191 -0.40 -24.33 5.41
C TRP A 191 0.59 -23.44 6.14
N VAL A 192 0.12 -22.59 7.07
CA VAL A 192 0.97 -21.72 7.88
C VAL A 192 1.95 -22.53 8.72
N GLU A 193 1.50 -23.58 9.37
CA GLU A 193 2.34 -24.46 10.19
C GLU A 193 3.42 -25.18 9.38
N ALA A 194 3.07 -25.61 8.16
CA ALA A 194 3.98 -26.34 7.28
C ALA A 194 5.01 -25.45 6.55
N ASN A 195 4.70 -24.18 6.32
CA ASN A 195 5.48 -23.33 5.41
C ASN A 195 6.10 -22.09 6.08
N THR A 196 5.81 -21.81 7.36
CA THR A 196 6.23 -20.54 7.97
C THR A 196 6.61 -20.69 9.44
N ASP A 197 7.37 -19.71 9.96
CA ASP A 197 7.77 -19.62 11.38
C ASP A 197 6.83 -18.73 12.22
N TYR A 198 5.76 -18.19 11.65
CA TYR A 198 4.84 -17.32 12.37
C TYR A 198 3.51 -18.02 12.68
N ARG A 199 2.81 -17.47 13.66
CA ARG A 199 1.49 -17.94 14.07
C ARG A 199 0.40 -17.00 13.56
N LEU A 200 -0.65 -17.57 12.99
CA LEU A 200 -1.86 -16.84 12.65
C LEU A 200 -2.75 -16.72 13.90
N HIS A 201 -3.04 -15.49 14.33
CA HIS A 201 -3.85 -15.20 15.48
C HIS A 201 -5.19 -14.57 15.07
N ILE A 202 -6.28 -15.34 15.21
CA ILE A 202 -7.62 -14.84 14.88
C ILE A 202 -8.12 -13.98 16.03
N VAL A 203 -8.40 -12.71 15.74
CA VAL A 203 -8.95 -11.76 16.69
C VAL A 203 -10.47 -11.76 16.59
N ASN A 204 -11.11 -12.37 17.56
CA ASN A 204 -12.56 -12.42 17.66
C ASN A 204 -13.10 -11.16 18.35
N ARG A 205 -14.28 -10.72 17.90
CA ARG A 205 -15.05 -9.72 18.63
C ARG A 205 -15.55 -10.33 19.95
N PRO A 206 -15.41 -9.65 21.10
CA PRO A 206 -15.95 -10.16 22.34
C PRO A 206 -17.46 -10.44 22.20
N PRO A 207 -17.94 -11.62 22.62
CA PRO A 207 -19.36 -11.91 22.63
C PRO A 207 -20.08 -10.88 23.50
N GLN A 208 -21.27 -10.42 23.10
CA GLN A 208 -22.12 -9.46 23.80
C GLN A 208 -21.79 -7.97 23.69
N GLN A 209 -20.66 -7.54 23.11
CA GLN A 209 -20.42 -6.12 22.88
C GLN A 209 -21.10 -5.62 21.58
N ARG A 210 -22.05 -4.69 21.73
CA ARG A 210 -22.66 -3.96 20.61
C ARG A 210 -21.90 -2.63 20.38
N GLY A 211 -21.77 -2.20 19.12
CA GLY A 211 -21.09 -0.96 18.77
C GLY A 211 -19.61 -1.16 18.34
N PHE A 212 -18.86 -0.07 18.23
CA PHE A 212 -17.45 -0.10 17.81
C PHE A 212 -16.58 -0.65 18.94
N VAL A 213 -15.78 -1.68 18.64
CA VAL A 213 -14.77 -2.25 19.56
C VAL A 213 -13.42 -2.17 18.88
N LEU A 214 -12.48 -1.49 19.52
CA LEU A 214 -11.09 -1.45 19.05
C LEU A 214 -10.45 -2.82 19.31
N LEU A 215 -10.35 -3.63 18.24
CA LEU A 215 -9.71 -4.93 18.35
C LEU A 215 -8.18 -4.77 18.28
N PRO A 216 -7.42 -5.28 19.23
CA PRO A 216 -5.97 -5.13 19.27
C PRO A 216 -5.31 -5.55 17.97
N GLN A 217 -4.38 -4.74 17.49
CA GLN A 217 -3.56 -4.93 16.28
C GLN A 217 -4.33 -4.97 14.94
N ARG A 218 -5.59 -5.43 14.88
CA ARG A 218 -6.33 -5.57 13.61
C ARG A 218 -6.71 -4.23 12.99
N TRP A 219 -7.11 -3.23 13.78
CA TRP A 219 -7.49 -1.90 13.33
C TRP A 219 -6.41 -1.21 12.47
N VAL A 220 -5.16 -1.70 12.56
CA VAL A 220 -4.03 -1.14 11.80
C VAL A 220 -4.21 -1.34 10.31
N ALA A 221 -4.69 -2.52 9.88
CA ALA A 221 -4.97 -2.79 8.46
C ALA A 221 -6.14 -1.94 7.96
N GLU A 222 -7.22 -1.82 8.77
CA GLU A 222 -8.37 -0.96 8.46
C GLU A 222 -7.93 0.51 8.28
N ARG A 223 -7.06 1.01 9.17
CA ARG A 223 -6.46 2.35 9.06
C ARG A 223 -5.64 2.50 7.77
N THR A 224 -4.90 1.47 7.38
CA THR A 224 -4.12 1.50 6.13
C THR A 224 -5.04 1.63 4.93
N PHE A 225 -6.12 0.86 4.86
CA PHE A 225 -7.14 1.06 3.82
C PHE A 225 -7.74 2.47 3.83
N ALA A 226 -7.97 3.05 5.01
CA ALA A 226 -8.45 4.43 5.12
C ALA A 226 -7.43 5.45 4.57
N TRP A 227 -6.12 5.23 4.76
CA TRP A 227 -5.09 6.07 4.12
C TRP A 227 -5.08 5.94 2.60
N LEU A 228 -5.14 4.71 2.10
CA LEU A 228 -5.21 4.42 0.66
C LEU A 228 -6.46 5.02 0.02
N GLY A 229 -7.59 4.99 0.72
CA GLY A 229 -8.87 5.56 0.29
C GLY A 229 -8.83 7.08 0.04
N ARG A 230 -7.82 7.79 0.56
CA ARG A 230 -7.58 9.21 0.23
C ARG A 230 -7.09 9.41 -1.20
N SER A 231 -6.70 8.36 -1.90
CA SER A 231 -6.25 8.38 -3.29
C SER A 231 -7.41 8.01 -4.21
N ARG A 232 -7.90 8.98 -5.00
CA ARG A 232 -9.07 8.78 -5.86
C ARG A 232 -8.90 7.65 -6.88
N ARG A 233 -7.66 7.40 -7.34
CA ARG A 233 -7.35 6.28 -8.23
C ARG A 233 -7.70 4.93 -7.61
N LEU A 234 -7.69 4.83 -6.28
CA LEU A 234 -8.00 3.62 -5.53
C LEU A 234 -9.46 3.51 -5.08
N SER A 235 -10.33 4.49 -5.39
CA SER A 235 -11.77 4.41 -5.08
C SER A 235 -12.48 3.29 -5.86
N LYS A 236 -11.97 3.00 -7.05
CA LYS A 236 -12.29 1.82 -7.87
C LYS A 236 -10.97 1.24 -8.38
N ASP A 237 -11.00 0.01 -8.86
CA ASP A 237 -9.87 -0.54 -9.61
C ASP A 237 -10.05 -0.22 -11.09
N CYS A 238 -9.24 0.72 -11.57
CA CYS A 238 -9.24 1.16 -12.97
C CYS A 238 -8.17 0.47 -13.81
N GLU A 239 -7.38 -0.41 -13.20
CA GLU A 239 -6.24 -1.03 -13.86
C GLU A 239 -6.66 -2.28 -14.64
N LYS A 240 -6.06 -2.50 -15.80
CA LYS A 240 -6.33 -3.68 -16.61
C LYS A 240 -5.66 -4.93 -16.02
N LEU A 241 -4.39 -4.80 -15.62
CA LEU A 241 -3.58 -5.88 -15.08
C LEU A 241 -3.53 -5.81 -13.55
N ILE A 242 -3.46 -6.96 -12.90
CA ILE A 242 -3.29 -7.09 -11.44
C ILE A 242 -2.00 -6.41 -10.99
N THR A 243 -0.88 -6.66 -11.67
CA THR A 243 0.43 -6.07 -11.35
C THR A 243 0.40 -4.54 -11.35
N THR A 244 -0.37 -3.94 -12.26
CA THR A 244 -0.54 -2.48 -12.30
C THR A 244 -1.46 -1.98 -11.17
N SER A 245 -2.45 -2.76 -10.75
CA SER A 245 -3.28 -2.43 -9.59
C SER A 245 -2.46 -2.45 -8.30
N GLU A 246 -1.65 -3.48 -8.10
CA GLU A 246 -0.73 -3.59 -6.95
C GLU A 246 0.26 -2.43 -6.91
N ALA A 247 0.84 -2.06 -8.04
CA ALA A 247 1.76 -0.91 -8.13
C ALA A 247 1.08 0.42 -7.76
N MET A 248 -0.18 0.65 -8.14
CA MET A 248 -0.93 1.84 -7.71
C MET A 248 -1.09 1.89 -6.19
N ILE A 249 -1.30 0.74 -5.54
CA ILE A 249 -1.37 0.64 -4.08
C ILE A 249 0.00 0.98 -3.46
N LYS A 250 1.09 0.44 -4.01
CA LYS A 250 2.47 0.72 -3.57
C LYS A 250 2.81 2.21 -3.69
N ILE A 251 2.46 2.87 -4.81
CA ILE A 251 2.67 4.31 -5.02
C ILE A 251 1.84 5.15 -4.02
N ALA A 252 0.58 4.78 -3.78
CA ALA A 252 -0.23 5.46 -2.78
C ALA A 252 0.38 5.34 -1.38
N MET A 253 0.89 4.16 -1.04
CA MET A 253 1.59 3.93 0.23
C MET A 253 2.90 4.70 0.31
N LEU A 254 3.70 4.73 -0.77
CA LEU A 254 4.91 5.54 -0.87
C LEU A 254 4.64 6.99 -0.49
N HIS A 255 3.57 7.59 -1.03
CA HIS A 255 3.18 8.96 -0.70
C HIS A 255 2.86 9.15 0.79
N VAL A 256 2.20 8.17 1.43
CA VAL A 256 1.95 8.18 2.88
C VAL A 256 3.27 8.12 3.65
N MET A 257 4.20 7.26 3.22
CA MET A 257 5.48 7.00 3.88
C MET A 257 6.41 8.21 3.84
N VAL A 258 6.61 8.81 2.67
CA VAL A 258 7.50 9.99 2.54
C VAL A 258 6.96 11.20 3.30
N ARG A 259 5.63 11.38 3.34
CA ARG A 259 5.00 12.43 4.13
C ARG A 259 5.13 12.21 5.62
N ARG A 260 5.25 10.97 6.05
CA ARG A 260 5.45 10.63 7.46
C ARG A 260 6.89 10.85 7.89
N LEU A 261 7.87 10.51 7.02
CA LEU A 261 9.29 10.69 7.28
C LEU A 261 9.73 12.15 7.22
N ALA A 262 9.24 12.88 6.22
CA ALA A 262 9.56 14.30 6.01
C ALA A 262 8.26 15.11 6.04
N THR A 263 7.76 15.37 7.24
CA THR A 263 6.62 16.26 7.46
C THR A 263 7.05 17.70 7.20
N ALA A 264 6.38 18.38 6.26
CA ALA A 264 6.63 19.78 5.96
C ALA A 264 6.21 20.72 7.10
N THR A 265 5.39 20.24 8.04
CA THR A 265 4.91 20.99 9.21
C THR A 265 4.74 20.01 10.37
N PRO A 266 5.20 20.32 11.59
CA PRO A 266 4.87 19.53 12.78
C PRO A 266 3.34 19.39 12.87
N ALA A 267 2.87 18.19 13.16
CA ALA A 267 1.46 18.02 13.46
C ALA A 267 1.07 18.94 14.62
N PRO A 268 -0.03 19.71 14.53
CA PRO A 268 -0.48 20.52 15.65
C PRO A 268 -0.66 19.59 16.86
N GLU A 269 -0.08 20.01 18.01
CA GLU A 269 -0.31 19.31 19.27
C GLU A 269 -1.80 19.37 19.59
N PHE A 270 -2.43 18.22 19.53
CA PHE A 270 -3.83 18.08 19.89
C PHE A 270 -3.90 17.91 21.41
N SER A 271 -4.08 19.01 22.13
CA SER A 271 -4.38 18.95 23.56
C SER A 271 -5.89 18.75 23.75
N TYR A 272 -6.27 17.60 24.26
CA TYR A 272 -7.61 17.37 24.77
C TYR A 272 -7.75 18.13 26.09
N GLN A 273 -8.41 19.27 26.08
CA GLN A 273 -8.90 19.83 27.32
C GLN A 273 -10.06 18.96 27.80
N ALA A 274 -9.82 18.13 28.80
CA ALA A 274 -10.89 17.48 29.50
C ALA A 274 -11.80 18.58 30.06
N LYS A 275 -13.05 18.66 29.58
CA LYS A 275 -14.09 19.43 30.23
C LYS A 275 -14.25 18.81 31.61
N LEU A 276 -13.72 19.46 32.64
CA LEU A 276 -14.10 19.18 34.02
C LEU A 276 -15.62 19.41 34.09
N ALA A 277 -16.35 18.34 34.38
CA ALA A 277 -17.77 18.41 34.66
C ALA A 277 -17.94 19.27 35.93
N ALA A 278 -18.66 20.41 35.79
CA ALA A 278 -19.16 21.18 36.90
C ALA A 278 -20.38 20.49 37.51
#